data_a9698f1a46754fd79bd0772e571ef08d
#
_entry.id   a9698f1a46754fd79bd0772e571ef08d
#
_cell.length_a   1.000
_cell.length_b   1.000
_cell.length_c   1.000
_cell.angle_alpha   90.00
_cell.angle_beta   90.00
_cell.angle_gamma   90.00
#
_symmetry.space_group_name_H-M   'P 1'
#
loop_
_entity.id
_entity.type
_entity.pdbx_description
1 polymer ?
#
loop_
_entity_poly.entity_id
_entity_poly.type
_entity_poly.pdbx_seq_one_letter_code
_entity_poly.pdbx_strand_id
1 'polypeptide(L)'
;MKNNIFVGRNLLETITSALYESPIILFREYVQNSLDAYNNATKYEDKEKIPDFKVDINIDKTNRKITILDNGYGIKNSEKFVNDMLRFGDSEKADRSQFIGFRGIGRISALPFCETLIFENKRDNASNIDTCIWQGKKYRELLNSNATDNATFEETVRSIVKINHEPCDVNERHYFKVEILNYSAEIDDLLEPINFEASLTRLLPIKYSDSFMASQKIEAKYKEFMNEDLDDFMCSVVLDGKELRKNYTDDIHVLDSNVIFWEIHEKSNGNQKPGDKIGLLWFTFNRKMIASKDSNYGIMVRSKNILMGNNDTFAAVCANSKEHVGTYSELTATLRGVYGELLINSPNLTDNARRDWFKTDEYSIYLKYVIVDFMKRLYKYRYAASSYFRIKTTEKEDIKKMKLKNALIELVDTETNKIDVGEFCKNEAKEAKKIENNSSQKQQRYSNDDMPRQAQTKRKNYDELMIVIEEFFEKERKFDIFIKLRAYIKRFFND
;
A
#
# COMPACT_ATOMS: atom_id res chain seq x y z
N MET A 1 -48.03 -6.65 -12.48
CA MET A 1 -46.93 -6.66 -13.43
C MET A 1 -45.64 -6.72 -12.61
N LYS A 2 -44.83 -7.78 -12.75
CA LYS A 2 -43.46 -7.75 -12.19
C LYS A 2 -42.65 -6.83 -13.10
N ASN A 3 -42.27 -5.65 -12.61
CA ASN A 3 -41.36 -4.77 -13.33
C ASN A 3 -39.99 -5.48 -13.36
N ASN A 4 -39.58 -5.97 -14.51
CA ASN A 4 -38.25 -6.56 -14.67
C ASN A 4 -37.20 -5.44 -14.57
N ILE A 5 -36.27 -5.56 -13.62
CA ILE A 5 -35.12 -4.68 -13.53
C ILE A 5 -34.19 -5.01 -14.69
N PHE A 6 -33.89 -4.00 -15.53
CA PHE A 6 -32.95 -4.12 -16.63
C PHE A 6 -31.58 -3.63 -16.16
N VAL A 7 -30.56 -4.48 -16.29
CA VAL A 7 -29.15 -4.14 -16.00
C VAL A 7 -28.41 -4.12 -17.33
N GLY A 8 -28.04 -2.93 -17.77
CA GLY A 8 -27.36 -2.72 -19.05
C GLY A 8 -25.86 -3.08 -19.01
N ARG A 9 -25.26 -3.27 -20.19
CA ARG A 9 -23.85 -3.63 -20.40
C ARG A 9 -22.85 -2.66 -19.74
N ASN A 10 -23.18 -1.37 -19.63
CA ASN A 10 -22.29 -0.35 -19.08
C ASN A 10 -21.97 -0.56 -17.59
N LEU A 11 -22.72 -1.44 -16.90
CA LEU A 11 -22.35 -1.84 -15.55
C LEU A 11 -21.00 -2.56 -15.55
N LEU A 12 -20.71 -3.37 -16.57
CA LEU A 12 -19.42 -4.08 -16.66
C LEU A 12 -18.25 -3.09 -16.78
N GLU A 13 -18.42 -2.01 -17.57
CA GLU A 13 -17.43 -0.94 -17.65
C GLU A 13 -17.20 -0.26 -16.29
N THR A 14 -18.28 0.06 -15.59
CA THR A 14 -18.19 0.70 -14.26
C THR A 14 -17.42 -0.14 -13.26
N ILE A 15 -17.62 -1.46 -13.25
CA ILE A 15 -16.93 -2.35 -12.29
C ILE A 15 -15.52 -2.75 -12.71
N THR A 16 -15.10 -2.52 -13.94
CA THR A 16 -13.75 -2.82 -14.44
C THR A 16 -12.91 -1.56 -14.57
N SER A 17 -13.29 -0.59 -15.38
CA SER A 17 -12.48 0.58 -15.72
C SER A 17 -12.56 1.69 -14.67
N ALA A 18 -13.74 1.92 -14.08
CA ALA A 18 -13.90 3.00 -13.10
C ALA A 18 -13.30 2.69 -11.71
N LEU A 19 -13.15 1.41 -11.37
CA LEU A 19 -12.60 0.99 -10.08
C LEU A 19 -11.08 0.78 -10.13
N TYR A 20 -10.52 0.50 -11.31
CA TYR A 20 -9.11 0.14 -11.48
C TYR A 20 -8.40 1.13 -12.41
N GLU A 21 -8.05 2.31 -11.88
CA GLU A 21 -7.36 3.38 -12.63
C GLU A 21 -5.90 3.01 -12.97
N SER A 22 -5.28 2.10 -12.22
CA SER A 22 -3.89 1.70 -12.44
C SER A 22 -3.77 0.18 -12.55
N PRO A 23 -3.10 -0.33 -13.60
CA PRO A 23 -2.96 -1.77 -13.79
C PRO A 23 -2.18 -2.50 -12.68
N ILE A 24 -1.40 -1.81 -11.84
CA ILE A 24 -0.70 -2.44 -10.71
C ILE A 24 -1.66 -3.13 -9.72
N ILE A 25 -2.90 -2.66 -9.67
CA ILE A 25 -3.91 -3.18 -8.74
C ILE A 25 -4.25 -4.65 -9.05
N LEU A 26 -4.13 -5.10 -10.30
CA LEU A 26 -4.38 -6.50 -10.66
C LEU A 26 -3.51 -7.47 -9.85
N PHE A 27 -2.23 -7.13 -9.62
CA PHE A 27 -1.33 -7.98 -8.83
C PHE A 27 -1.80 -8.08 -7.38
N ARG A 28 -2.25 -6.98 -6.80
CA ARG A 28 -2.84 -6.98 -5.45
C ARG A 28 -4.07 -7.87 -5.37
N GLU A 29 -5.00 -7.72 -6.31
CA GLU A 29 -6.26 -8.46 -6.29
C GLU A 29 -6.03 -9.98 -6.42
N TYR A 30 -5.11 -10.40 -7.30
CA TYR A 30 -4.85 -11.83 -7.49
C TYR A 30 -4.06 -12.44 -6.34
N VAL A 31 -3.00 -11.79 -5.84
CA VAL A 31 -2.26 -12.27 -4.66
C VAL A 31 -3.17 -12.35 -3.43
N GLN A 32 -4.03 -11.35 -3.24
CA GLN A 32 -5.00 -11.34 -2.16
C GLN A 32 -6.02 -12.47 -2.28
N ASN A 33 -6.54 -12.74 -3.49
CA ASN A 33 -7.47 -13.82 -3.71
C ASN A 33 -6.83 -15.20 -3.41
N SER A 34 -5.57 -15.39 -3.78
CA SER A 34 -4.78 -16.59 -3.46
C SER A 34 -4.63 -16.77 -1.94
N LEU A 35 -4.25 -15.70 -1.22
CA LEU A 35 -4.11 -15.75 0.24
C LEU A 35 -5.44 -16.01 0.94
N ASP A 36 -6.52 -15.36 0.51
CA ASP A 36 -7.87 -15.59 1.05
C ASP A 36 -8.34 -17.03 0.82
N ALA A 37 -8.10 -17.60 -0.39
CA ALA A 37 -8.48 -18.97 -0.71
C ALA A 37 -7.69 -19.98 0.15
N TYR A 38 -6.38 -19.76 0.31
CA TYR A 38 -5.53 -20.58 1.16
C TYR A 38 -5.97 -20.53 2.63
N ASN A 39 -6.21 -19.34 3.17
CA ASN A 39 -6.68 -19.17 4.55
C ASN A 39 -8.05 -19.79 4.75
N ASN A 40 -8.95 -19.72 3.77
CA ASN A 40 -10.24 -20.40 3.84
C ASN A 40 -10.09 -21.91 3.93
N ALA A 41 -9.25 -22.49 3.10
CA ALA A 41 -9.00 -23.93 3.09
C ALA A 41 -8.42 -24.41 4.43
N THR A 42 -7.44 -23.71 4.97
CA THR A 42 -6.73 -24.12 6.20
C THR A 42 -7.50 -23.82 7.49
N LYS A 43 -8.34 -22.78 7.52
CA LYS A 43 -9.07 -22.38 8.74
C LYS A 43 -10.48 -22.99 8.83
N TYR A 44 -11.14 -23.24 7.68
CA TYR A 44 -12.55 -23.64 7.65
C TYR A 44 -12.82 -24.98 6.96
N GLU A 45 -11.88 -25.48 6.16
CA GLU A 45 -12.03 -26.75 5.46
C GLU A 45 -11.10 -27.84 6.00
N ASP A 46 -10.49 -27.61 7.18
CA ASP A 46 -9.59 -28.52 7.90
C ASP A 46 -8.41 -29.04 7.04
N LYS A 47 -7.99 -28.24 6.04
CA LYS A 47 -6.80 -28.55 5.24
C LYS A 47 -5.53 -28.25 6.02
N GLU A 48 -4.52 -29.10 5.89
CA GLU A 48 -3.22 -28.90 6.50
C GLU A 48 -2.55 -27.61 5.93
N LYS A 49 -1.74 -26.94 6.77
CA LYS A 49 -0.94 -25.81 6.26
C LYS A 49 0.12 -26.35 5.30
N ILE A 50 0.20 -25.73 4.10
CA ILE A 50 1.29 -25.96 3.14
C ILE A 50 2.50 -25.15 3.63
N PRO A 51 3.62 -25.78 4.04
CA PRO A 51 4.78 -25.07 4.61
C PRO A 51 5.32 -23.99 3.66
N ASP A 52 5.34 -24.31 2.34
CA ASP A 52 5.88 -23.45 1.29
C ASP A 52 4.76 -22.82 0.45
N PHE A 53 3.65 -22.41 1.09
CA PHE A 53 2.60 -21.68 0.37
C PHE A 53 3.15 -20.39 -0.21
N LYS A 54 3.00 -20.22 -1.51
CA LYS A 54 3.50 -19.06 -2.25
C LYS A 54 2.65 -18.71 -3.45
N VAL A 55 2.84 -17.49 -3.92
CA VAL A 55 2.31 -16.98 -5.19
C VAL A 55 3.47 -16.61 -6.10
N ASP A 56 3.64 -17.31 -7.20
CA ASP A 56 4.64 -17.05 -8.23
C ASP A 56 4.06 -16.09 -9.29
N ILE A 57 4.75 -14.98 -9.54
CA ILE A 57 4.45 -14.01 -10.60
C ILE A 57 5.55 -14.09 -11.63
N ASN A 58 5.21 -14.50 -12.86
CA ASN A 58 6.17 -14.59 -13.97
C ASN A 58 5.74 -13.65 -15.11
N ILE A 59 6.69 -12.84 -15.60
CA ILE A 59 6.47 -11.84 -16.64
C ILE A 59 7.29 -12.16 -17.88
N ASP A 60 6.62 -12.59 -18.93
CA ASP A 60 7.20 -12.77 -20.25
C ASP A 60 6.90 -11.54 -21.12
N LYS A 61 7.83 -10.59 -21.16
CA LYS A 61 7.71 -9.36 -21.94
C LYS A 61 7.70 -9.65 -23.44
N THR A 62 8.39 -10.68 -23.90
CA THR A 62 8.48 -11.04 -25.32
C THR A 62 7.13 -11.49 -25.86
N ASN A 63 6.43 -12.33 -25.11
CA ASN A 63 5.11 -12.84 -25.49
C ASN A 63 3.96 -12.01 -24.89
N ARG A 64 4.25 -10.91 -24.21
CA ARG A 64 3.27 -10.05 -23.52
C ARG A 64 2.33 -10.86 -22.63
N LYS A 65 2.93 -11.74 -21.81
CA LYS A 65 2.22 -12.67 -20.94
C LYS A 65 2.61 -12.44 -19.49
N ILE A 66 1.63 -12.40 -18.60
CA ILE A 66 1.83 -12.46 -17.15
C ILE A 66 1.14 -13.71 -16.63
N THR A 67 1.84 -14.48 -15.82
CA THR A 67 1.30 -15.66 -15.12
C THR A 67 1.39 -15.42 -13.63
N ILE A 68 0.27 -15.59 -12.93
CA ILE A 68 0.20 -15.54 -11.46
C ILE A 68 -0.33 -16.91 -11.02
N LEU A 69 0.49 -17.64 -10.26
CA LEU A 69 0.27 -19.03 -9.90
C LEU A 69 0.42 -19.19 -8.38
N ASP A 70 -0.58 -19.70 -7.72
CA ASP A 70 -0.42 -20.17 -6.33
C ASP A 70 -0.43 -21.70 -6.27
N ASN A 71 0.24 -22.23 -5.25
CA ASN A 71 0.28 -23.65 -4.93
C ASN A 71 -0.73 -24.04 -3.84
N GLY A 72 -1.79 -23.26 -3.68
CA GLY A 72 -2.90 -23.51 -2.77
C GLY A 72 -3.79 -24.67 -3.24
N TYR A 73 -4.80 -25.01 -2.46
CA TYR A 73 -5.67 -26.17 -2.69
C TYR A 73 -6.61 -26.05 -3.89
N GLY A 74 -6.65 -24.89 -4.56
CA GLY A 74 -7.62 -24.56 -5.60
C GLY A 74 -9.04 -24.38 -5.05
N ILE A 75 -10.00 -24.14 -5.93
CA ILE A 75 -11.42 -23.98 -5.58
C ILE A 75 -12.06 -25.36 -5.44
N LYS A 76 -12.84 -25.56 -4.39
CA LYS A 76 -13.35 -26.84 -3.85
C LYS A 76 -14.00 -27.77 -4.87
N ASN A 77 -14.77 -27.26 -5.83
CA ASN A 77 -15.41 -28.05 -6.89
C ASN A 77 -15.70 -27.21 -8.13
N SER A 78 -16.01 -27.87 -9.26
CA SER A 78 -16.26 -27.20 -10.54
C SER A 78 -17.48 -26.28 -10.51
N GLU A 79 -18.54 -26.66 -9.80
CA GLU A 79 -19.72 -25.81 -9.64
C GLU A 79 -19.37 -24.50 -8.91
N LYS A 80 -18.63 -24.60 -7.80
CA LYS A 80 -18.15 -23.40 -7.08
C LYS A 80 -17.20 -22.58 -7.94
N PHE A 81 -16.30 -23.21 -8.71
CA PHE A 81 -15.42 -22.49 -9.64
C PHE A 81 -16.24 -21.67 -10.64
N VAL A 82 -17.23 -22.28 -11.31
CA VAL A 82 -18.11 -21.59 -12.28
C VAL A 82 -18.86 -20.44 -11.60
N ASN A 83 -19.44 -20.71 -10.43
CA ASN A 83 -20.15 -19.70 -9.66
C ASN A 83 -19.23 -18.54 -9.25
N ASP A 84 -18.03 -18.84 -8.73
CA ASP A 84 -17.07 -17.81 -8.34
C ASP A 84 -16.59 -16.99 -9.56
N MET A 85 -16.48 -17.59 -10.74
CA MET A 85 -16.10 -16.88 -11.97
C MET A 85 -17.22 -16.01 -12.57
N LEU A 86 -18.48 -16.33 -12.35
CA LEU A 86 -19.62 -15.65 -12.97
C LEU A 86 -20.48 -14.80 -12.01
N ARG A 87 -20.25 -14.88 -10.71
CA ARG A 87 -21.02 -14.13 -9.70
C ARG A 87 -20.36 -12.77 -9.43
N PHE A 88 -21.07 -11.68 -9.63
CA PHE A 88 -20.60 -10.30 -9.46
C PHE A 88 -21.31 -9.61 -8.31
N GLY A 89 -20.56 -8.86 -7.51
CA GLY A 89 -21.11 -8.06 -6.42
C GLY A 89 -21.64 -8.84 -5.22
N ASP A 90 -21.62 -10.17 -5.30
CA ASP A 90 -21.98 -11.09 -4.24
C ASP A 90 -20.76 -11.93 -3.88
N SER A 91 -20.48 -12.07 -2.61
CA SER A 91 -19.41 -12.89 -2.08
C SER A 91 -19.97 -13.74 -0.95
N GLU A 92 -19.76 -15.05 -1.01
CA GLU A 92 -20.08 -15.98 0.09
C GLU A 92 -19.26 -15.66 1.35
N LYS A 93 -18.31 -14.76 1.27
CA LYS A 93 -17.50 -14.23 2.38
C LYS A 93 -18.35 -13.32 3.27
N ALA A 94 -19.40 -13.87 3.89
CA ALA A 94 -20.38 -13.14 4.71
C ALA A 94 -19.73 -12.52 5.95
N ASP A 95 -18.70 -13.14 6.52
CA ASP A 95 -17.92 -12.59 7.61
C ASP A 95 -16.75 -11.77 7.06
N ARG A 96 -16.99 -10.45 6.94
CA ARG A 96 -16.01 -9.49 6.44
C ARG A 96 -14.76 -9.36 7.31
N SER A 97 -14.83 -9.77 8.58
CA SER A 97 -13.71 -9.68 9.52
C SER A 97 -12.55 -10.59 9.15
N GLN A 98 -12.83 -11.69 8.44
CA GLN A 98 -11.89 -12.77 8.22
C GLN A 98 -11.25 -12.76 6.81
N PHE A 99 -11.89 -12.13 5.82
CA PHE A 99 -11.40 -12.10 4.44
C PHE A 99 -10.88 -10.71 4.05
N ILE A 100 -9.83 -10.70 3.24
CA ILE A 100 -9.27 -9.48 2.68
C ILE A 100 -10.14 -9.00 1.51
N GLY A 101 -10.60 -9.91 0.63
CA GLY A 101 -11.47 -9.62 -0.51
C GLY A 101 -12.91 -10.03 -0.30
N PHE A 102 -13.87 -9.11 -0.48
CA PHE A 102 -15.30 -9.39 -0.22
C PHE A 102 -16.26 -8.91 -1.31
N ARG A 103 -15.77 -8.24 -2.38
CA ARG A 103 -16.66 -7.64 -3.41
C ARG A 103 -16.97 -8.52 -4.60
N GLY A 104 -16.22 -9.59 -4.80
CA GLY A 104 -16.43 -10.51 -5.91
C GLY A 104 -16.19 -9.91 -7.30
N ILE A 105 -15.44 -8.80 -7.43
CA ILE A 105 -15.13 -8.13 -8.70
C ILE A 105 -13.62 -8.05 -8.99
N GLY A 106 -12.75 -8.24 -8.00
CA GLY A 106 -11.30 -8.12 -8.15
C GLY A 106 -10.70 -9.08 -9.20
N ARG A 107 -11.34 -10.24 -9.40
CA ARG A 107 -10.87 -11.23 -10.40
C ARG A 107 -10.85 -10.71 -11.84
N ILE A 108 -11.71 -9.76 -12.21
CA ILE A 108 -11.74 -9.19 -13.56
C ILE A 108 -10.92 -7.89 -13.69
N SER A 109 -10.09 -7.56 -12.69
CA SER A 109 -9.27 -6.34 -12.69
C SER A 109 -8.29 -6.23 -13.87
N ALA A 110 -7.84 -7.35 -14.43
CA ALA A 110 -6.97 -7.38 -15.61
C ALA A 110 -7.71 -7.28 -16.94
N LEU A 111 -9.03 -7.50 -16.98
CA LEU A 111 -9.81 -7.58 -18.21
C LEU A 111 -9.69 -6.35 -19.13
N PRO A 112 -9.65 -5.11 -18.62
CA PRO A 112 -9.45 -3.92 -19.44
C PRO A 112 -8.07 -3.85 -20.11
N PHE A 113 -7.08 -4.51 -19.52
CA PHE A 113 -5.66 -4.38 -19.86
C PHE A 113 -5.09 -5.56 -20.65
N CYS A 114 -5.90 -6.50 -21.14
CA CYS A 114 -5.41 -7.66 -21.90
C CYS A 114 -6.36 -8.07 -23.04
N GLU A 115 -5.89 -8.87 -23.96
CA GLU A 115 -6.77 -9.48 -24.97
C GLU A 115 -7.50 -10.72 -24.45
N THR A 116 -6.81 -11.50 -23.60
CA THR A 116 -7.38 -12.71 -23.01
C THR A 116 -6.94 -12.84 -21.56
N LEU A 117 -7.90 -13.11 -20.68
CA LEU A 117 -7.68 -13.40 -19.26
C LEU A 117 -8.17 -14.82 -18.99
N ILE A 118 -7.28 -15.67 -18.48
CA ILE A 118 -7.56 -17.08 -18.22
C ILE A 118 -7.40 -17.36 -16.73
N PHE A 119 -8.39 -18.05 -16.17
CA PHE A 119 -8.33 -18.67 -14.85
C PHE A 119 -8.31 -20.17 -15.01
N GLU A 120 -7.39 -20.84 -14.35
CA GLU A 120 -7.24 -22.28 -14.37
C GLU A 120 -7.16 -22.81 -12.96
N ASN A 121 -7.98 -23.78 -12.65
CA ASN A 121 -8.14 -24.35 -11.32
C ASN A 121 -7.91 -25.85 -11.35
N LYS A 122 -6.82 -26.31 -10.74
CA LYS A 122 -6.58 -27.71 -10.42
C LYS A 122 -6.74 -27.88 -8.92
N ARG A 123 -7.86 -28.43 -8.50
CA ARG A 123 -8.10 -28.69 -7.08
C ARG A 123 -7.41 -29.98 -6.62
N ASP A 124 -7.21 -30.06 -5.33
CA ASP A 124 -6.68 -31.26 -4.69
C ASP A 124 -7.50 -32.52 -5.04
N ASN A 125 -6.81 -33.61 -5.42
CA ASN A 125 -7.42 -34.90 -5.79
C ASN A 125 -8.49 -34.88 -6.89
N ALA A 126 -8.48 -33.86 -7.77
CA ALA A 126 -9.41 -33.82 -8.89
C ALA A 126 -8.87 -34.52 -10.12
N SER A 127 -9.77 -35.11 -10.93
CA SER A 127 -9.47 -35.72 -12.22
C SER A 127 -9.70 -34.78 -13.41
N ASN A 128 -9.95 -33.49 -13.13
CA ASN A 128 -10.14 -32.47 -14.15
C ASN A 128 -9.56 -31.13 -13.73
N ILE A 129 -9.16 -30.35 -14.73
CA ILE A 129 -8.82 -28.94 -14.62
C ILE A 129 -10.01 -28.13 -15.12
N ASP A 130 -10.43 -27.15 -14.31
CA ASP A 130 -11.47 -26.20 -14.66
C ASP A 130 -10.84 -24.92 -15.21
N THR A 131 -11.28 -24.46 -16.39
CA THR A 131 -10.73 -23.25 -17.03
C THR A 131 -11.85 -22.27 -17.35
N CYS A 132 -11.63 -20.98 -17.03
CA CYS A 132 -12.52 -19.89 -17.41
C CYS A 132 -11.73 -18.85 -18.21
N ILE A 133 -12.17 -18.60 -19.44
CA ILE A 133 -11.51 -17.70 -20.40
C ILE A 133 -12.39 -16.49 -20.64
N TRP A 134 -11.83 -15.30 -20.37
CA TRP A 134 -12.46 -14.00 -20.64
C TRP A 134 -11.81 -13.36 -21.86
N GLN A 135 -12.63 -12.97 -22.83
CA GLN A 135 -12.19 -12.32 -24.07
C GLN A 135 -12.12 -10.81 -23.89
N GLY A 136 -11.01 -10.28 -23.40
CA GLY A 136 -10.81 -8.86 -23.11
C GLY A 136 -10.84 -7.98 -24.37
N LYS A 137 -10.33 -8.47 -25.51
CA LYS A 137 -10.45 -7.77 -26.79
C LYS A 137 -11.90 -7.56 -27.18
N LYS A 138 -12.69 -8.62 -27.17
CA LYS A 138 -14.13 -8.56 -27.49
C LYS A 138 -14.91 -7.70 -26.49
N TYR A 139 -14.53 -7.73 -25.21
CA TYR A 139 -15.07 -6.85 -24.18
C TYR A 139 -14.89 -5.37 -24.56
N ARG A 140 -13.67 -4.94 -24.92
CA ARG A 140 -13.41 -3.54 -25.34
C ARG A 140 -14.14 -3.17 -26.64
N GLU A 141 -14.21 -4.08 -27.60
CA GLU A 141 -14.97 -3.86 -28.85
C GLU A 141 -16.46 -3.61 -28.57
N LEU A 142 -17.06 -4.38 -27.65
CA LEU A 142 -18.45 -4.22 -27.25
C LEU A 142 -18.70 -2.88 -26.54
N LEU A 143 -17.77 -2.42 -25.71
CA LEU A 143 -17.90 -1.11 -25.03
C LEU A 143 -17.78 0.06 -26.00
N ASN A 144 -16.87 -0.03 -26.95
CA ASN A 144 -16.61 1.02 -27.95
C ASN A 144 -17.63 1.04 -29.09
N SER A 145 -18.46 0.01 -29.22
CA SER A 145 -19.48 -0.03 -30.26
C SER A 145 -20.60 0.97 -29.93
N ASN A 146 -20.89 1.88 -30.87
CA ASN A 146 -22.08 2.76 -30.85
C ASN A 146 -23.38 1.98 -31.05
N ALA A 147 -23.36 0.66 -30.91
CA ALA A 147 -24.51 -0.18 -31.14
C ALA A 147 -25.59 0.16 -30.12
N THR A 148 -26.75 0.55 -30.63
CA THR A 148 -28.02 0.74 -29.90
C THR A 148 -28.57 -0.57 -29.34
N ASP A 149 -27.72 -1.61 -29.25
CA ASP A 149 -28.10 -2.91 -28.73
C ASP A 149 -28.43 -2.80 -27.25
N ASN A 150 -29.67 -3.10 -26.93
CA ASN A 150 -30.20 -3.23 -25.57
C ASN A 150 -29.66 -4.49 -24.88
N ALA A 151 -28.40 -4.89 -25.13
CA ALA A 151 -27.79 -6.04 -24.52
C ALA A 151 -27.72 -5.88 -22.99
N THR A 152 -28.18 -6.88 -22.29
CA THR A 152 -28.09 -6.95 -20.84
C THR A 152 -26.65 -7.21 -20.39
N PHE A 153 -26.36 -6.91 -19.14
CA PHE A 153 -25.11 -7.29 -18.49
C PHE A 153 -24.83 -8.81 -18.64
N GLU A 154 -25.84 -9.64 -18.40
CA GLU A 154 -25.72 -11.10 -18.47
C GLU A 154 -25.40 -11.58 -19.90
N GLU A 155 -26.10 -11.10 -20.93
CA GLU A 155 -25.83 -11.45 -22.32
C GLU A 155 -24.43 -11.02 -22.75
N THR A 156 -23.98 -9.85 -22.30
CA THR A 156 -22.61 -9.36 -22.54
C THR A 156 -21.58 -10.30 -21.93
N VAL A 157 -21.71 -10.63 -20.64
CA VAL A 157 -20.79 -11.56 -19.97
C VAL A 157 -20.78 -12.92 -20.65
N ARG A 158 -21.94 -13.51 -20.93
CA ARG A 158 -22.04 -14.81 -21.65
C ARG A 158 -21.37 -14.78 -23.02
N SER A 159 -21.36 -13.63 -23.68
CA SER A 159 -20.76 -13.51 -25.03
C SER A 159 -19.22 -13.49 -24.99
N ILE A 160 -18.61 -13.10 -23.88
CA ILE A 160 -17.14 -12.92 -23.75
C ILE A 160 -16.49 -13.97 -22.87
N VAL A 161 -17.24 -14.85 -22.22
CA VAL A 161 -16.73 -15.88 -21.32
C VAL A 161 -16.90 -17.27 -21.91
N LYS A 162 -15.89 -18.12 -21.73
CA LYS A 162 -15.94 -19.56 -22.03
C LYS A 162 -15.44 -20.34 -20.82
N ILE A 163 -16.13 -21.45 -20.53
CA ILE A 163 -15.74 -22.35 -19.43
C ILE A 163 -15.50 -23.72 -20.02
N ASN A 164 -14.39 -24.35 -19.66
CA ASN A 164 -14.00 -25.68 -20.09
C ASN A 164 -13.64 -26.53 -18.87
N HIS A 165 -13.78 -27.86 -19.04
CA HIS A 165 -13.36 -28.86 -18.05
C HIS A 165 -12.56 -29.91 -18.80
N GLU A 166 -11.27 -30.03 -18.50
CA GLU A 166 -10.36 -30.94 -19.20
C GLU A 166 -9.87 -32.04 -18.24
N PRO A 167 -9.83 -33.32 -18.68
CA PRO A 167 -9.29 -34.39 -17.87
C PRO A 167 -7.80 -34.15 -17.50
N CYS A 168 -7.42 -34.49 -16.29
CA CYS A 168 -6.02 -34.46 -15.85
C CYS A 168 -5.68 -35.65 -14.94
N ASP A 169 -4.39 -35.85 -14.65
CA ASP A 169 -3.96 -36.84 -13.67
C ASP A 169 -4.39 -36.37 -12.26
N VAL A 170 -5.01 -37.28 -11.51
CA VAL A 170 -5.39 -37.05 -10.09
C VAL A 170 -4.18 -36.69 -9.23
N ASN A 171 -3.01 -37.28 -9.54
CA ASN A 171 -1.77 -37.02 -8.80
C ASN A 171 -1.07 -35.71 -9.18
N GLU A 172 -1.56 -35.00 -10.19
CA GLU A 172 -1.03 -33.69 -10.55
C GLU A 172 -1.26 -32.70 -9.40
N ARG A 173 -0.25 -31.87 -9.10
CA ARG A 173 -0.31 -30.93 -7.99
C ARG A 173 -1.48 -29.95 -8.15
N HIS A 174 -2.11 -29.63 -7.03
CA HIS A 174 -3.15 -28.60 -6.99
C HIS A 174 -2.55 -27.19 -7.13
N TYR A 175 -3.32 -26.31 -7.77
CA TYR A 175 -2.94 -24.89 -7.96
C TYR A 175 -4.15 -24.06 -8.38
N PHE A 176 -4.01 -22.76 -8.27
CA PHE A 176 -4.83 -21.80 -9.00
C PHE A 176 -3.93 -20.89 -9.83
N LYS A 177 -4.27 -20.71 -11.11
CA LYS A 177 -3.45 -19.96 -12.07
C LYS A 177 -4.27 -18.90 -12.77
N VAL A 178 -3.70 -17.70 -12.90
CA VAL A 178 -4.20 -16.60 -13.70
C VAL A 178 -3.21 -16.31 -14.82
N GLU A 179 -3.65 -16.29 -16.06
CA GLU A 179 -2.84 -15.88 -17.20
C GLU A 179 -3.45 -14.66 -17.87
N ILE A 180 -2.63 -13.65 -18.09
CA ILE A 180 -2.97 -12.39 -18.74
C ILE A 180 -2.19 -12.38 -20.05
N LEU A 181 -2.89 -12.53 -21.18
CA LEU A 181 -2.28 -12.69 -22.49
C LEU A 181 -2.47 -11.44 -23.35
N ASN A 182 -1.43 -11.07 -24.08
CA ASN A 182 -1.37 -9.88 -24.92
C ASN A 182 -1.81 -8.64 -24.14
N TYR A 183 -1.11 -8.38 -23.04
CA TYR A 183 -1.39 -7.23 -22.19
C TYR A 183 -1.12 -5.90 -22.90
N SER A 184 -1.78 -4.85 -22.47
CA SER A 184 -1.79 -3.53 -23.11
C SER A 184 -0.50 -2.72 -22.84
N ALA A 185 -0.32 -1.61 -23.55
CA ALA A 185 0.81 -0.72 -23.38
C ALA A 185 0.89 -0.11 -21.96
N GLU A 186 -0.24 0.10 -21.30
CA GLU A 186 -0.27 0.61 -19.93
C GLU A 186 0.42 -0.35 -18.94
N ILE A 187 0.38 -1.66 -19.23
CA ILE A 187 1.14 -2.64 -18.45
C ILE A 187 2.63 -2.59 -18.82
N ASP A 188 3.00 -2.41 -20.11
CA ASP A 188 4.41 -2.24 -20.47
C ASP A 188 5.05 -1.07 -19.72
N ASP A 189 4.37 0.08 -19.69
CA ASP A 189 4.82 1.27 -18.97
C ASP A 189 4.98 1.02 -17.46
N LEU A 190 4.08 0.21 -16.88
CA LEU A 190 4.15 -0.20 -15.48
C LEU A 190 5.37 -1.08 -15.20
N LEU A 191 5.70 -2.01 -16.11
CA LEU A 191 6.73 -3.03 -15.94
C LEU A 191 8.17 -2.49 -16.06
N GLU A 192 8.37 -1.18 -16.05
CA GLU A 192 9.69 -0.58 -15.95
C GLU A 192 10.41 -1.01 -14.65
N PRO A 193 11.60 -1.68 -14.73
CA PRO A 193 12.11 -2.54 -13.67
C PRO A 193 12.32 -1.86 -12.31
N ILE A 194 12.79 -0.61 -12.31
CA ILE A 194 13.23 0.07 -11.08
C ILE A 194 12.04 0.43 -10.17
N ASN A 195 10.90 0.77 -10.75
CA ASN A 195 9.72 1.23 -10.01
C ASN A 195 8.71 0.11 -9.74
N PHE A 196 8.68 -0.92 -10.59
CA PHE A 196 7.68 -1.98 -10.51
C PHE A 196 7.86 -2.86 -9.27
N GLU A 197 9.04 -3.44 -9.06
CA GLU A 197 9.33 -4.26 -7.88
C GLU A 197 9.10 -3.48 -6.59
N ALA A 198 9.61 -2.25 -6.50
CA ALA A 198 9.40 -1.38 -5.34
C ALA A 198 7.92 -1.06 -5.10
N SER A 199 7.13 -0.95 -6.14
CA SER A 199 5.68 -0.73 -6.03
C SER A 199 4.94 -1.98 -5.55
N LEU A 200 5.33 -3.16 -6.04
CA LEU A 200 4.77 -4.44 -5.58
C LEU A 200 5.11 -4.69 -4.11
N THR A 201 6.37 -4.48 -3.69
CA THR A 201 6.78 -4.70 -2.28
C THR A 201 6.02 -3.84 -1.29
N ARG A 202 5.55 -2.67 -1.71
CA ARG A 202 4.68 -1.81 -0.89
C ARG A 202 3.23 -2.28 -0.88
N LEU A 203 2.73 -2.68 -2.07
CA LEU A 203 1.32 -2.94 -2.31
C LEU A 203 0.87 -4.28 -1.73
N LEU A 204 1.72 -5.31 -1.86
CA LEU A 204 1.36 -6.69 -1.58
C LEU A 204 1.44 -7.05 -0.09
N PRO A 205 0.66 -8.06 0.35
CA PRO A 205 0.66 -8.57 1.72
C PRO A 205 1.82 -9.55 1.94
N ILE A 206 3.05 -9.06 1.80
CA ILE A 206 4.27 -9.87 1.91
C ILE A 206 4.95 -9.71 3.27
N LYS A 207 5.88 -10.64 3.57
CA LYS A 207 6.66 -10.65 4.80
C LYS A 207 7.68 -9.51 4.86
N TYR A 208 8.10 -9.17 6.06
CA TYR A 208 9.23 -8.26 6.25
C TYR A 208 10.55 -8.87 5.73
N SER A 209 11.53 -8.02 5.43
CA SER A 209 12.89 -8.46 5.09
C SER A 209 13.53 -9.16 6.29
N ASP A 210 14.26 -10.24 6.03
CA ASP A 210 14.99 -10.98 7.08
C ASP A 210 16.08 -10.12 7.74
N SER A 211 16.57 -9.07 7.05
CA SER A 211 17.51 -8.09 7.61
C SER A 211 16.84 -7.07 8.54
N PHE A 212 15.50 -7.07 8.64
CA PHE A 212 14.77 -6.15 9.50
C PHE A 212 14.52 -6.74 10.88
N MET A 213 15.45 -6.53 11.80
CA MET A 213 15.42 -7.10 13.15
C MET A 213 14.17 -6.71 13.97
N ALA A 214 13.56 -5.56 13.68
CA ALA A 214 12.37 -5.12 14.36
C ALA A 214 11.10 -5.90 13.99
N SER A 215 11.11 -6.69 12.90
CA SER A 215 9.96 -7.48 12.44
C SER A 215 9.38 -8.36 13.53
N GLN A 216 10.25 -9.11 14.23
CA GLN A 216 9.83 -10.01 15.31
C GLN A 216 9.12 -9.28 16.47
N LYS A 217 9.61 -8.06 16.82
CA LYS A 217 8.94 -7.23 17.84
C LYS A 217 7.58 -6.73 17.37
N ILE A 218 7.47 -6.36 16.10
CA ILE A 218 6.22 -5.87 15.51
C ILE A 218 5.20 -7.00 15.49
N GLU A 219 5.58 -8.18 15.01
CA GLU A 219 4.72 -9.37 14.95
C GLU A 219 4.28 -9.81 16.35
N ALA A 220 5.21 -9.87 17.31
CA ALA A 220 4.90 -10.21 18.70
C ALA A 220 3.94 -9.19 19.34
N LYS A 221 4.19 -7.88 19.12
CA LYS A 221 3.32 -6.82 19.66
C LYS A 221 1.94 -6.80 19.00
N TYR A 222 1.88 -7.05 17.69
CA TYR A 222 0.61 -7.20 16.98
C TYR A 222 -0.20 -8.35 17.53
N LYS A 223 0.42 -9.53 17.71
CA LYS A 223 -0.23 -10.73 18.28
C LYS A 223 -0.71 -10.48 19.71
N GLU A 224 0.12 -9.88 20.56
CA GLU A 224 -0.24 -9.51 21.93
C GLU A 224 -1.45 -8.58 21.96
N PHE A 225 -1.42 -7.53 21.15
CA PHE A 225 -2.43 -6.48 21.13
C PHE A 225 -3.70 -6.90 20.39
N MET A 226 -3.60 -7.37 19.14
CA MET A 226 -4.77 -7.72 18.31
C MET A 226 -5.35 -9.09 18.63
N ASN A 227 -4.58 -9.96 19.33
CA ASN A 227 -4.91 -11.36 19.57
C ASN A 227 -5.07 -12.19 18.28
N GLU A 228 -4.29 -11.84 17.26
CA GLU A 228 -4.23 -12.47 15.95
C GLU A 228 -2.79 -12.54 15.45
N ASP A 229 -2.48 -13.52 14.61
CA ASP A 229 -1.16 -13.61 13.99
C ASP A 229 -1.10 -12.74 12.74
N LEU A 230 -0.09 -11.87 12.65
CA LEU A 230 0.15 -11.05 11.45
C LEU A 230 0.49 -11.92 10.23
N ASP A 231 1.10 -13.10 10.44
CA ASP A 231 1.39 -14.10 9.41
C ASP A 231 0.14 -14.59 8.68
N ASP A 232 -1.03 -14.59 9.31
CA ASP A 232 -2.30 -14.96 8.67
C ASP A 232 -2.70 -13.98 7.54
N PHE A 233 -2.10 -12.80 7.54
CA PHE A 233 -2.30 -11.76 6.52
C PHE A 233 -1.07 -11.56 5.64
N MET A 234 -0.16 -12.54 5.57
CA MET A 234 1.06 -12.49 4.76
C MET A 234 1.24 -13.78 3.96
N CYS A 235 1.82 -13.65 2.77
CA CYS A 235 2.26 -14.81 1.98
C CYS A 235 3.63 -14.56 1.35
N SER A 236 4.29 -15.64 0.96
CA SER A 236 5.46 -15.56 0.09
C SER A 236 5.02 -15.22 -1.33
N VAL A 237 5.58 -14.19 -1.92
CA VAL A 237 5.37 -13.81 -3.32
C VAL A 237 6.72 -13.81 -4.03
N VAL A 238 6.80 -14.51 -5.15
CA VAL A 238 8.02 -14.67 -5.96
C VAL A 238 7.79 -14.00 -7.32
N LEU A 239 8.59 -12.99 -7.64
CA LEU A 239 8.57 -12.30 -8.93
C LEU A 239 9.76 -12.76 -9.77
N ASP A 240 9.51 -13.42 -10.90
CA ASP A 240 10.55 -13.92 -11.83
C ASP A 240 11.67 -14.69 -11.12
N GLY A 241 11.30 -15.54 -10.15
CA GLY A 241 12.23 -16.35 -9.36
C GLY A 241 12.84 -15.64 -8.14
N LYS A 242 12.57 -14.36 -7.91
CA LYS A 242 13.03 -13.59 -6.76
C LYS A 242 11.91 -13.39 -5.75
N GLU A 243 12.11 -13.84 -4.51
CA GLU A 243 11.14 -13.59 -3.44
C GLU A 243 11.08 -12.11 -3.07
N LEU A 244 9.87 -11.57 -3.01
CA LEU A 244 9.62 -10.20 -2.60
C LEU A 244 9.48 -10.10 -1.09
N ARG A 245 10.10 -9.08 -0.50
CA ARG A 245 10.02 -8.77 0.93
C ARG A 245 9.73 -7.28 1.12
N LYS A 246 9.03 -6.92 2.20
CA LYS A 246 8.89 -5.50 2.56
C LYS A 246 10.28 -4.90 2.77
N ASN A 247 10.58 -3.86 2.04
CA ASN A 247 11.92 -3.27 1.95
C ASN A 247 12.26 -2.36 3.14
N TYR A 248 12.09 -2.88 4.37
CA TYR A 248 12.57 -2.24 5.59
C TYR A 248 13.91 -2.85 5.97
N THR A 249 14.87 -2.00 6.36
CA THR A 249 16.22 -2.43 6.77
C THR A 249 16.66 -1.69 8.03
N ASP A 250 17.51 -2.31 8.84
CA ASP A 250 18.03 -1.69 10.06
C ASP A 250 19.05 -0.58 9.80
N ASP A 251 19.61 -0.49 8.60
CA ASP A 251 20.58 0.56 8.22
C ASP A 251 20.01 1.99 8.24
N ILE A 252 18.70 2.10 8.23
CA ILE A 252 17.99 3.38 8.22
C ILE A 252 17.71 3.88 9.64
N HIS A 253 17.88 3.05 10.66
CA HIS A 253 17.43 3.31 12.04
C HIS A 253 18.31 4.25 12.84
N VAL A 254 17.65 5.19 13.44
CA VAL A 254 18.23 6.16 14.40
C VAL A 254 18.43 5.53 15.78
N LEU A 255 17.71 4.48 16.06
CA LEU A 255 17.62 3.85 17.36
C LEU A 255 17.90 2.37 17.20
N ASP A 256 18.91 1.87 17.90
CA ASP A 256 19.26 0.46 17.98
C ASP A 256 18.00 -0.43 18.10
N SER A 257 17.40 -0.78 16.95
CA SER A 257 16.21 -1.62 16.83
C SER A 257 14.95 -1.18 17.60
N ASN A 258 14.84 0.04 18.08
CA ASN A 258 13.66 0.50 18.81
C ASN A 258 12.60 1.07 17.87
N VAL A 259 11.53 0.30 17.69
CA VAL A 259 10.26 0.79 17.13
C VAL A 259 9.38 1.29 18.26
N ILE A 260 8.60 2.33 17.97
CA ILE A 260 7.61 2.90 18.88
C ILE A 260 6.24 2.36 18.46
N PHE A 261 5.43 2.02 19.44
CA PHE A 261 4.09 1.46 19.21
C PHE A 261 3.00 2.38 19.74
N TRP A 262 1.89 2.46 19.01
CA TRP A 262 0.64 3.04 19.47
C TRP A 262 -0.49 2.03 19.27
N GLU A 263 -1.12 1.66 20.37
CA GLU A 263 -2.34 0.85 20.39
C GLU A 263 -3.54 1.74 20.15
N ILE A 264 -4.30 1.47 19.09
CA ILE A 264 -5.47 2.27 18.72
C ILE A 264 -6.72 1.48 19.07
N HIS A 265 -7.48 2.03 20.02
CA HIS A 265 -8.77 1.53 20.45
C HIS A 265 -9.90 2.43 19.95
N GLU A 266 -11.10 1.89 19.82
CA GLU A 266 -12.30 2.69 19.63
C GLU A 266 -12.54 3.61 20.83
N LYS A 267 -13.20 4.73 20.59
CA LYS A 267 -13.54 5.66 21.66
C LYS A 267 -14.54 4.98 22.60
N SER A 268 -14.16 4.85 23.86
CA SER A 268 -15.05 4.35 24.92
C SER A 268 -16.26 5.28 25.09
N ASN A 269 -17.46 4.75 24.90
CA ASN A 269 -18.71 5.44 25.21
C ASN A 269 -18.92 5.54 26.73
N GLY A 270 -18.14 6.40 27.39
CA GLY A 270 -18.37 6.79 28.80
C GLY A 270 -17.98 5.76 29.88
N ASN A 271 -17.54 4.56 29.51
CA ASN A 271 -17.03 3.56 30.44
C ASN A 271 -15.48 3.62 30.46
N GLN A 272 -14.90 3.45 31.65
CA GLN A 272 -13.42 3.47 31.87
C GLN A 272 -12.66 2.30 31.20
N LYS A 273 -13.29 1.48 30.38
CA LYS A 273 -12.64 0.40 29.64
C LYS A 273 -12.29 0.89 28.24
N PRO A 274 -11.10 0.54 27.71
CA PRO A 274 -10.79 0.75 26.31
C PRO A 274 -11.90 0.14 25.43
N GLY A 275 -12.27 0.80 24.34
CA GLY A 275 -13.14 0.27 23.29
C GLY A 275 -12.48 -0.90 22.55
N ASP A 276 -13.18 -1.41 21.52
CA ASP A 276 -12.63 -2.46 20.66
C ASP A 276 -11.34 -2.02 19.99
N LYS A 277 -10.47 -2.98 19.69
CA LYS A 277 -9.17 -2.71 19.07
C LYS A 277 -9.34 -2.37 17.59
N ILE A 278 -8.78 -1.26 17.15
CA ILE A 278 -8.81 -0.82 15.75
C ILE A 278 -7.56 -1.31 15.01
N GLY A 279 -6.39 -1.10 15.60
CA GLY A 279 -5.12 -1.45 14.97
C GLY A 279 -3.90 -1.00 15.76
N LEU A 280 -2.75 -1.45 15.30
CA LEU A 280 -1.45 -1.14 15.88
C LEU A 280 -0.65 -0.25 14.93
N LEU A 281 -0.28 0.94 15.39
CA LEU A 281 0.70 1.78 14.71
C LEU A 281 2.09 1.45 15.25
N TRP A 282 3.02 1.10 14.38
CA TRP A 282 4.43 1.09 14.70
C TRP A 282 5.18 2.08 13.81
N PHE A 283 6.20 2.74 14.35
CA PHE A 283 7.03 3.66 13.58
C PHE A 283 8.41 3.81 14.21
N THR A 284 9.33 4.31 13.40
CA THR A 284 10.66 4.69 13.85
C THR A 284 11.12 5.95 13.11
N PHE A 285 12.13 6.63 13.67
CA PHE A 285 12.66 7.84 13.08
C PHE A 285 13.79 7.55 12.10
N ASN A 286 13.89 8.40 11.11
CA ASN A 286 14.99 8.41 10.17
C ASN A 286 15.87 9.65 10.43
N ARG A 287 17.17 9.47 10.59
CA ARG A 287 18.11 10.58 10.81
C ARG A 287 18.29 11.46 9.59
N LYS A 288 18.27 10.84 8.43
CA LYS A 288 18.34 11.54 7.15
C LYS A 288 16.93 11.59 6.56
N MET A 289 16.52 12.77 6.13
CA MET A 289 15.28 12.85 5.36
C MET A 289 15.38 11.94 4.15
N ILE A 290 14.43 11.01 4.01
CA ILE A 290 14.36 10.10 2.88
C ILE A 290 14.02 10.93 1.63
N ALA A 291 14.77 10.72 0.56
CA ALA A 291 14.48 11.38 -0.70
C ALA A 291 13.10 10.95 -1.23
N SER A 292 12.40 11.84 -1.92
CA SER A 292 11.07 11.54 -2.47
C SER A 292 11.07 10.41 -3.52
N LYS A 293 12.25 9.98 -3.96
CA LYS A 293 12.44 8.82 -4.84
C LYS A 293 12.43 7.50 -4.08
N ASP A 294 12.71 7.52 -2.79
CA ASP A 294 12.71 6.33 -1.97
C ASP A 294 11.28 5.96 -1.60
N SER A 295 10.90 4.76 -1.91
CA SER A 295 9.54 4.27 -1.77
C SER A 295 9.09 4.04 -0.31
N ASN A 296 10.01 4.07 0.66
CA ASN A 296 9.77 3.66 2.04
C ASN A 296 9.93 4.81 3.04
N TYR A 297 9.14 5.86 2.91
CA TYR A 297 9.02 6.90 3.92
C TYR A 297 7.56 7.04 4.39
N GLY A 298 7.35 7.65 5.52
CA GLY A 298 6.02 7.91 6.07
C GLY A 298 5.41 6.71 6.77
N ILE A 299 4.16 6.84 7.11
CA ILE A 299 3.38 5.80 7.77
C ILE A 299 2.41 5.21 6.74
N MET A 300 2.60 3.94 6.41
CA MET A 300 1.72 3.23 5.48
C MET A 300 0.51 2.68 6.22
N VAL A 301 -0.68 3.02 5.76
CA VAL A 301 -1.92 2.44 6.29
C VAL A 301 -2.14 1.08 5.63
N ARG A 302 -2.33 0.04 6.44
CA ARG A 302 -2.60 -1.31 5.96
C ARG A 302 -3.86 -1.88 6.60
N SER A 303 -4.79 -2.28 5.77
CA SER A 303 -5.97 -3.05 6.18
C SER A 303 -5.70 -4.52 5.89
N LYS A 304 -5.63 -5.36 6.95
CA LYS A 304 -5.24 -6.77 6.82
C LYS A 304 -3.96 -6.95 5.98
N ASN A 305 -2.97 -6.16 6.27
CA ASN A 305 -1.67 -6.08 5.61
C ASN A 305 -1.68 -5.63 4.13
N ILE A 306 -2.82 -5.25 3.57
CA ILE A 306 -2.93 -4.64 2.24
C ILE A 306 -2.79 -3.12 2.35
N LEU A 307 -1.96 -2.53 1.49
CA LEU A 307 -1.76 -1.08 1.46
C LEU A 307 -3.05 -0.33 1.10
N MET A 308 -3.37 0.67 1.91
CA MET A 308 -4.45 1.63 1.71
C MET A 308 -3.85 3.00 1.38
N GLY A 309 -4.18 3.54 0.21
CA GLY A 309 -3.62 4.83 -0.22
C GLY A 309 -2.12 4.75 -0.56
N ASN A 310 -1.35 5.70 -0.05
CA ASN A 310 0.09 5.85 -0.34
C ASN A 310 0.88 6.40 0.86
N ASN A 311 2.16 6.72 0.66
CA ASN A 311 3.06 7.27 1.68
C ASN A 311 2.57 8.59 2.30
N ASP A 312 1.81 9.38 1.54
CA ASP A 312 1.33 10.70 1.95
C ASP A 312 -0.09 10.66 2.53
N THR A 313 -0.66 9.46 2.74
CA THR A 313 -2.04 9.31 3.24
C THR A 313 -2.26 10.06 4.55
N PHE A 314 -1.32 10.02 5.49
CA PHE A 314 -1.42 10.78 6.75
C PHE A 314 -1.43 12.29 6.52
N ALA A 315 -0.59 12.78 5.60
CA ALA A 315 -0.57 14.20 5.24
C ALA A 315 -1.88 14.63 4.57
N ALA A 316 -2.42 13.80 3.67
CA ALA A 316 -3.69 14.05 3.00
C ALA A 316 -4.87 14.08 3.97
N VAL A 317 -4.92 13.17 4.95
CA VAL A 317 -5.93 13.17 6.03
C VAL A 317 -5.86 14.46 6.84
N CYS A 318 -4.65 14.90 7.21
CA CYS A 318 -4.47 16.13 8.00
C CYS A 318 -4.79 17.39 7.21
N ALA A 319 -4.39 17.47 5.93
CA ALA A 319 -4.68 18.63 5.08
C ALA A 319 -6.20 18.83 4.84
N ASN A 320 -6.97 17.74 4.87
CA ASN A 320 -8.43 17.76 4.74
C ASN A 320 -9.15 17.89 6.09
N SER A 321 -8.41 17.98 7.21
CA SER A 321 -9.00 18.15 8.54
C SER A 321 -9.37 19.61 8.79
N LYS A 322 -10.40 19.82 9.62
CA LYS A 322 -10.74 21.16 10.16
C LYS A 322 -9.67 21.70 11.11
N GLU A 323 -8.84 20.83 11.65
CA GLU A 323 -7.77 21.20 12.57
C GLU A 323 -6.49 21.46 11.77
N HIS A 324 -6.01 22.70 11.88
CA HIS A 324 -4.76 23.08 11.21
C HIS A 324 -3.56 22.44 11.92
N VAL A 325 -2.93 21.45 11.28
CA VAL A 325 -1.70 20.79 11.77
C VAL A 325 -0.46 21.40 11.11
N GLY A 326 -0.56 21.71 9.82
CA GLY A 326 0.48 22.24 8.96
C GLY A 326 0.04 22.21 7.51
N THR A 327 0.81 22.80 6.62
CA THR A 327 0.57 22.68 5.17
C THR A 327 0.88 21.27 4.69
N TYR A 328 0.28 20.85 3.58
CA TYR A 328 0.54 19.52 3.00
C TYR A 328 2.05 19.28 2.77
N SER A 329 2.77 20.29 2.29
CA SER A 329 4.23 20.23 2.07
C SER A 329 5.03 20.04 3.37
N GLU A 330 4.65 20.71 4.45
CA GLU A 330 5.30 20.53 5.78
C GLU A 330 5.02 19.15 6.36
N LEU A 331 3.79 18.65 6.19
CA LEU A 331 3.41 17.33 6.68
C LEU A 331 4.12 16.23 5.91
N THR A 332 4.21 16.31 4.58
CA THR A 332 4.99 15.35 3.78
C THR A 332 6.48 15.43 4.08
N ALA A 333 7.02 16.62 4.31
CA ALA A 333 8.40 16.78 4.78
C ALA A 333 8.63 16.13 6.15
N THR A 334 7.65 16.22 7.05
CA THR A 334 7.70 15.56 8.36
C THR A 334 7.69 14.05 8.21
N LEU A 335 6.83 13.50 7.36
CA LEU A 335 6.72 12.07 7.08
C LEU A 335 8.01 11.48 6.50
N ARG A 336 8.80 12.25 5.74
CA ARG A 336 10.12 11.81 5.24
C ARG A 336 11.15 11.57 6.35
N GLY A 337 10.89 12.00 7.55
CA GLY A 337 11.72 11.74 8.72
C GLY A 337 11.35 10.50 9.51
N VAL A 338 10.33 9.78 9.10
CA VAL A 338 9.85 8.58 9.76
C VAL A 338 9.47 7.52 8.73
N TYR A 339 9.40 6.29 9.17
CA TYR A 339 8.68 5.24 8.47
C TYR A 339 8.03 4.28 9.47
N GLY A 340 6.98 3.61 9.02
CA GLY A 340 6.22 2.70 9.84
C GLY A 340 4.96 2.23 9.12
N GLU A 341 4.14 1.50 9.84
CA GLU A 341 2.86 1.02 9.34
C GLU A 341 1.79 1.15 10.42
N LEU A 342 0.60 1.56 9.98
CA LEU A 342 -0.63 1.45 10.74
C LEU A 342 -1.35 0.18 10.29
N LEU A 343 -1.23 -0.88 11.09
CA LEU A 343 -1.80 -2.20 10.85
C LEU A 343 -3.22 -2.25 11.41
N ILE A 344 -4.21 -2.27 10.55
CA ILE A 344 -5.63 -2.24 10.90
C ILE A 344 -6.26 -3.60 10.62
N ASN A 345 -6.97 -4.13 11.61
CA ASN A 345 -7.91 -5.23 11.47
C ASN A 345 -9.08 -5.04 12.43
N SER A 346 -10.04 -4.22 12.03
CA SER A 346 -11.27 -3.96 12.78
C SER A 346 -12.49 -4.36 11.94
N PRO A 347 -13.44 -5.11 12.50
CA PRO A 347 -14.67 -5.46 11.80
C PRO A 347 -15.54 -4.22 11.48
N ASN A 348 -15.33 -3.13 12.22
CA ASN A 348 -16.08 -1.89 12.09
C ASN A 348 -15.53 -0.97 10.98
N LEU A 349 -14.31 -1.21 10.49
CA LEU A 349 -13.71 -0.46 9.39
C LEU A 349 -13.83 -1.23 8.07
N THR A 350 -14.63 -0.72 7.15
CA THR A 350 -14.81 -1.31 5.82
C THR A 350 -14.09 -0.48 4.77
N ASP A 351 -13.25 -1.12 3.96
CA ASP A 351 -12.56 -0.47 2.85
C ASP A 351 -13.55 0.15 1.86
N ASN A 352 -13.25 1.33 1.30
CA ASN A 352 -14.00 1.90 0.19
C ASN A 352 -13.74 1.11 -1.13
N ALA A 353 -14.43 1.48 -2.21
CA ALA A 353 -14.35 0.73 -3.47
C ALA A 353 -12.95 0.71 -4.09
N ARG A 354 -12.21 1.80 -3.99
CA ARG A 354 -10.84 1.95 -4.54
C ARG A 354 -9.76 1.41 -3.62
N ARG A 355 -10.09 1.15 -2.34
CA ARG A 355 -9.13 0.81 -1.29
C ARG A 355 -8.03 1.85 -1.11
N ASP A 356 -8.37 3.11 -1.31
CA ASP A 356 -7.52 4.24 -0.97
C ASP A 356 -7.80 4.75 0.46
N TRP A 357 -9.00 4.43 1.00
CA TRP A 357 -9.43 4.70 2.37
C TRP A 357 -10.59 3.79 2.80
N PHE A 358 -11.11 4.00 3.99
CA PHE A 358 -12.31 3.33 4.51
C PHE A 358 -13.59 4.08 4.08
N LYS A 359 -14.73 3.39 4.09
CA LYS A 359 -16.04 4.02 3.92
C LYS A 359 -16.23 5.08 4.99
N THR A 360 -16.94 6.15 4.64
CA THR A 360 -17.20 7.24 5.60
C THR A 360 -18.27 6.79 6.59
N ASP A 361 -17.85 6.54 7.81
CA ASP A 361 -18.66 6.20 8.98
C ASP A 361 -18.01 6.78 10.24
N GLU A 362 -18.60 6.56 11.41
CA GLU A 362 -18.09 7.08 12.68
C GLU A 362 -16.70 6.54 13.02
N TYR A 363 -16.39 5.29 12.67
CA TYR A 363 -15.10 4.65 12.96
C TYR A 363 -13.98 5.22 12.08
N SER A 364 -14.24 5.41 10.80
CA SER A 364 -13.27 6.01 9.87
C SER A 364 -13.04 7.50 10.17
N ILE A 365 -14.07 8.23 10.65
CA ILE A 365 -13.94 9.60 11.13
C ILE A 365 -13.08 9.62 12.40
N TYR A 366 -13.32 8.72 13.35
CA TYR A 366 -12.51 8.61 14.56
C TYR A 366 -11.05 8.29 14.24
N LEU A 367 -10.80 7.33 13.33
CA LEU A 367 -9.44 7.04 12.88
C LEU A 367 -8.73 8.26 12.29
N LYS A 368 -9.43 9.11 11.54
CA LYS A 368 -8.87 10.38 11.05
C LYS A 368 -8.47 11.30 12.20
N TYR A 369 -9.25 11.39 13.28
CA TYR A 369 -8.88 12.16 14.46
C TYR A 369 -7.61 11.62 15.14
N VAL A 370 -7.49 10.30 15.26
CA VAL A 370 -6.28 9.67 15.81
C VAL A 370 -5.05 10.00 14.96
N ILE A 371 -5.18 9.94 13.63
CA ILE A 371 -4.09 10.30 12.70
C ILE A 371 -3.72 11.79 12.85
N VAL A 372 -4.71 12.66 12.95
CA VAL A 372 -4.47 14.10 13.13
C VAL A 372 -3.75 14.39 14.45
N ASP A 373 -4.17 13.74 15.54
CA ASP A 373 -3.50 13.87 16.84
C ASP A 373 -2.05 13.35 16.79
N PHE A 374 -1.84 12.19 16.22
CA PHE A 374 -0.49 11.64 15.99
C PHE A 374 0.39 12.60 15.18
N MET A 375 -0.12 13.10 14.07
CA MET A 375 0.62 14.01 13.20
C MET A 375 0.96 15.35 13.86
N LYS A 376 0.09 15.89 14.72
CA LYS A 376 0.38 17.08 15.54
C LYS A 376 1.57 16.84 16.45
N ARG A 377 1.58 15.70 17.13
CA ARG A 377 2.66 15.34 18.05
C ARG A 377 3.96 15.07 17.30
N LEU A 378 3.89 14.36 16.18
CA LEU A 378 5.03 14.10 15.31
C LEU A 378 5.63 15.40 14.75
N TYR A 379 4.79 16.30 14.25
CA TYR A 379 5.22 17.62 13.75
C TYR A 379 5.89 18.45 14.85
N LYS A 380 5.31 18.50 16.04
CA LYS A 380 5.88 19.17 17.22
C LYS A 380 7.25 18.62 17.59
N TYR A 381 7.38 17.29 17.62
CA TYR A 381 8.67 16.62 17.87
C TYR A 381 9.70 16.98 16.80
N ARG A 382 9.36 16.86 15.51
CA ARG A 382 10.26 17.18 14.40
C ARG A 382 10.71 18.65 14.43
N TYR A 383 9.82 19.57 14.76
CA TYR A 383 10.14 20.99 14.91
C TYR A 383 11.11 21.21 16.08
N ALA A 384 10.86 20.60 17.22
CA ALA A 384 11.74 20.68 18.40
C ALA A 384 13.12 20.08 18.11
N ALA A 385 13.18 18.92 17.42
CA ALA A 385 14.41 18.27 17.00
C ALA A 385 15.21 19.16 16.02
N SER A 386 14.55 19.69 14.98
CA SER A 386 15.19 20.61 14.04
C SER A 386 15.74 21.86 14.72
N SER A 387 15.01 22.40 15.70
CA SER A 387 15.45 23.56 16.47
C SER A 387 16.61 23.22 17.36
N TYR A 388 16.62 22.06 17.99
CA TYR A 388 17.72 21.59 18.85
C TYR A 388 19.02 21.41 18.06
N PHE A 389 18.97 20.78 16.89
CA PHE A 389 20.16 20.51 16.07
C PHE A 389 20.76 21.73 15.36
N ARG A 390 20.06 22.87 15.29
CA ARG A 390 20.53 24.13 14.69
C ARG A 390 21.22 25.06 15.66
N ILE A 391 21.48 24.66 16.91
CA ILE A 391 22.04 25.57 17.93
C ILE A 391 23.53 25.71 17.80
N LYS A 392 23.98 26.97 17.81
CA LYS A 392 25.40 27.35 17.88
C LYS A 392 25.84 27.95 19.26
N THR A 393 24.94 28.06 20.27
CA THR A 393 25.25 28.74 21.53
C THR A 393 24.66 28.02 22.74
N THR A 394 25.45 27.94 23.82
CA THR A 394 25.22 27.15 25.05
C THR A 394 24.00 27.55 25.90
N GLU A 395 23.69 28.82 26.04
CA GLU A 395 22.59 29.28 26.94
C GLU A 395 21.17 28.88 26.48
N LYS A 396 20.97 28.61 25.19
CA LYS A 396 19.67 28.15 24.66
C LYS A 396 19.57 26.63 24.57
N GLU A 397 20.65 25.92 24.83
CA GLU A 397 20.72 24.46 24.62
C GLU A 397 19.82 23.72 25.61
N ASP A 398 19.82 24.06 26.88
CA ASP A 398 19.01 23.37 27.89
C ASP A 398 17.50 23.55 27.69
N ILE A 399 17.08 24.77 27.30
CA ILE A 399 15.66 25.04 27.01
C ILE A 399 15.18 24.20 25.79
N LYS A 400 15.99 24.13 24.75
CA LYS A 400 15.65 23.37 23.53
C LYS A 400 15.71 21.88 23.79
N LYS A 401 16.67 21.41 24.62
CA LYS A 401 16.76 20.02 25.07
C LYS A 401 15.51 19.62 25.86
N MET A 402 15.04 20.48 26.75
CA MET A 402 13.81 20.28 27.51
C MET A 402 12.58 20.25 26.58
N LYS A 403 12.49 21.13 25.57
CA LYS A 403 11.41 21.12 24.56
C LYS A 403 11.42 19.85 23.75
N LEU A 404 12.59 19.37 23.31
CA LEU A 404 12.74 18.12 22.60
C LEU A 404 12.28 16.94 23.44
N LYS A 405 12.74 16.88 24.71
CA LYS A 405 12.34 15.83 25.64
C LYS A 405 10.83 15.80 25.85
N ASN A 406 10.20 16.96 26.10
CA ASN A 406 8.76 17.05 26.31
C ASN A 406 7.98 16.66 25.05
N ALA A 407 8.41 17.11 23.87
CA ALA A 407 7.77 16.74 22.62
C ALA A 407 7.88 15.24 22.31
N LEU A 408 9.00 14.61 22.71
CA LEU A 408 9.15 13.16 22.58
C LEU A 408 8.25 12.40 23.57
N ILE A 409 8.16 12.85 24.83
CA ILE A 409 7.25 12.27 25.83
C ILE A 409 5.79 12.33 25.33
N GLU A 410 5.38 13.45 24.73
CA GLU A 410 4.04 13.58 24.16
C GLU A 410 3.79 12.65 22.96
N LEU A 411 4.84 12.34 22.19
CA LEU A 411 4.73 11.49 21.00
C LEU A 411 4.78 9.99 21.36
N VAL A 412 5.56 9.62 22.38
CA VAL A 412 5.74 8.23 22.78
C VAL A 412 4.64 7.84 23.77
N ASP A 413 3.90 6.79 23.50
CA ASP A 413 3.04 6.18 24.50
C ASP A 413 3.91 5.43 25.52
N THR A 414 4.09 6.06 26.68
CA THR A 414 4.97 5.53 27.74
C THR A 414 4.39 4.31 28.46
N GLU A 415 3.10 4.03 28.33
CA GLU A 415 2.48 2.84 28.93
C GLU A 415 2.80 1.58 28.09
N THR A 416 2.82 1.72 26.78
CA THR A 416 3.13 0.63 25.83
C THR A 416 4.61 0.52 25.46
N ASN A 417 5.38 1.60 25.63
CA ASN A 417 6.80 1.64 25.26
C ASN A 417 7.69 1.84 26.48
N LYS A 418 8.60 0.89 26.71
CA LYS A 418 9.64 0.98 27.75
C LYS A 418 10.86 1.78 27.24
N ILE A 419 10.66 2.95 26.64
CA ILE A 419 11.73 3.78 26.12
C ILE A 419 12.19 4.74 27.19
N ASP A 420 13.48 4.72 27.53
CA ASP A 420 14.10 5.80 28.32
C ASP A 420 14.24 7.04 27.44
N VAL A 421 13.27 7.94 27.57
CA VAL A 421 13.22 9.21 26.82
C VAL A 421 14.49 10.05 27.03
N GLY A 422 15.11 9.94 28.18
CA GLY A 422 16.37 10.68 28.50
C GLY A 422 17.55 10.11 27.71
N GLU A 423 17.67 8.80 27.64
CA GLU A 423 18.70 8.12 26.86
C GLU A 423 18.49 8.31 25.36
N PHE A 424 17.24 8.22 24.90
CA PHE A 424 16.86 8.51 23.52
C PHE A 424 17.32 9.90 23.08
N CYS A 425 16.98 10.95 23.85
CA CYS A 425 17.40 12.32 23.52
C CYS A 425 18.92 12.48 23.52
N LYS A 426 19.65 11.78 24.42
CA LYS A 426 21.12 11.80 24.43
C LYS A 426 21.73 11.16 23.19
N ASN A 427 21.19 10.05 22.75
CA ASN A 427 21.67 9.33 21.57
C ASN A 427 21.39 10.12 20.28
N GLU A 428 20.19 10.72 20.15
CA GLU A 428 19.87 11.64 19.07
C GLU A 428 20.87 12.81 18.99
N ALA A 429 21.21 13.41 20.15
CA ALA A 429 22.17 14.52 20.22
C ALA A 429 23.60 14.12 19.81
N LYS A 430 24.06 12.93 20.21
CA LYS A 430 25.41 12.42 19.84
C LYS A 430 25.54 12.21 18.35
N GLU A 431 24.50 11.65 17.72
CA GLU A 431 24.53 11.35 16.30
C GLU A 431 24.36 12.58 15.41
N ALA A 432 23.56 13.56 15.86
CA ALA A 432 23.48 14.83 15.15
C ALA A 432 24.86 15.52 15.08
N LYS A 433 25.63 15.48 16.17
CA LYS A 433 27.02 15.99 16.18
C LYS A 433 27.94 15.23 15.22
N LYS A 434 27.78 13.92 15.07
CA LYS A 434 28.55 13.13 14.08
C LYS A 434 28.22 13.54 12.64
N ILE A 435 26.93 13.81 12.36
CA ILE A 435 26.48 14.23 11.03
C ILE A 435 27.00 15.63 10.69
N GLU A 436 26.95 16.58 11.65
CA GLU A 436 27.52 17.93 11.47
C GLU A 436 29.03 17.88 11.20
N ASN A 437 29.78 17.09 11.96
CA ASN A 437 31.22 16.93 11.76
C ASN A 437 31.55 16.30 10.40
N ASN A 438 30.76 15.32 9.95
CA ASN A 438 30.93 14.71 8.63
C ASN A 438 30.51 15.63 7.48
N SER A 439 29.49 16.47 7.67
CA SER A 439 29.06 17.44 6.67
C SER A 439 30.02 18.61 6.57
N SER A 440 30.58 19.06 7.69
CA SER A 440 31.62 20.10 7.73
C SER A 440 32.92 19.64 7.06
N GLN A 441 33.31 18.38 7.22
CA GLN A 441 34.47 17.80 6.51
C GLN A 441 34.22 17.61 5.01
N LYS A 442 32.96 17.37 4.57
CA LYS A 442 32.59 17.32 3.15
C LYS A 442 32.48 18.72 2.54
N GLN A 443 32.01 19.73 3.28
CA GLN A 443 31.96 21.12 2.80
C GLN A 443 33.36 21.75 2.64
N GLN A 444 34.37 21.32 3.41
CA GLN A 444 35.77 21.72 3.17
C GLN A 444 36.40 21.09 1.92
N ARG A 445 35.82 20.00 1.38
CA ARG A 445 36.30 19.36 0.12
C ARG A 445 35.62 19.86 -1.15
N TYR A 446 34.53 20.61 -1.05
CA TYR A 446 33.83 21.23 -2.18
C TYR A 446 33.64 22.72 -1.87
N SER A 447 34.67 23.52 -2.10
CA SER A 447 34.50 24.96 -2.18
C SER A 447 33.63 25.29 -3.41
N ASN A 448 32.75 26.29 -3.27
CA ASN A 448 31.84 26.74 -4.34
C ASN A 448 32.54 27.20 -5.64
N ASP A 449 33.86 27.18 -5.69
CA ASP A 449 34.66 27.61 -6.84
C ASP A 449 34.79 26.52 -7.94
N ASP A 450 34.45 25.29 -7.66
CA ASP A 450 34.64 24.17 -8.63
C ASP A 450 33.41 23.84 -9.49
N MET A 451 32.27 24.54 -9.30
CA MET A 451 31.12 24.39 -10.19
C MET A 451 31.16 25.41 -11.37
N PRO A 452 30.93 24.94 -12.60
CA PRO A 452 30.80 25.85 -13.75
C PRO A 452 29.69 26.87 -13.48
N ARG A 453 29.99 28.18 -13.67
CA ARG A 453 29.03 29.29 -13.48
C ARG A 453 27.69 29.09 -14.20
N GLN A 454 27.69 28.42 -15.34
CA GLN A 454 26.47 28.06 -16.08
C GLN A 454 25.55 27.07 -15.33
N ALA A 455 26.09 26.11 -14.58
CA ALA A 455 25.30 25.15 -13.82
C ALA A 455 24.65 25.79 -12.57
N GLN A 456 25.36 26.74 -11.93
CA GLN A 456 24.83 27.52 -10.81
C GLN A 456 23.68 28.44 -11.21
N THR A 457 23.80 29.09 -12.37
CA THR A 457 22.77 29.99 -12.91
C THR A 457 21.53 29.20 -13.32
N LYS A 458 21.68 28.04 -13.99
CA LYS A 458 20.56 27.17 -14.38
C LYS A 458 19.79 26.66 -13.16
N ARG A 459 20.48 26.24 -12.08
CA ARG A 459 19.86 25.75 -10.87
C ARG A 459 19.08 26.85 -10.13
N LYS A 460 19.66 28.04 -10.01
CA LYS A 460 19.00 29.20 -9.39
C LYS A 460 17.74 29.59 -10.14
N ASN A 461 17.80 29.66 -11.46
CA ASN A 461 16.65 30.00 -12.30
C ASN A 461 15.54 28.95 -12.25
N TYR A 462 15.90 27.66 -12.10
CA TYR A 462 14.93 26.58 -11.92
C TYR A 462 14.21 26.70 -10.58
N ASP A 463 14.95 26.91 -9.48
CA ASP A 463 14.39 27.00 -8.14
C ASP A 463 13.47 28.23 -8.00
N GLU A 464 13.88 29.40 -8.54
CA GLU A 464 13.06 30.62 -8.55
C GLU A 464 11.79 30.45 -9.40
N LEU A 465 11.88 29.81 -10.56
CA LEU A 465 10.72 29.52 -11.42
C LEU A 465 9.74 28.58 -10.74
N MET A 466 10.26 27.55 -10.04
CA MET A 466 9.41 26.59 -9.34
C MET A 466 8.64 27.20 -8.18
N ILE A 467 9.23 28.15 -7.46
CA ILE A 467 8.55 28.90 -6.39
C ILE A 467 7.37 29.70 -6.97
N VAL A 468 7.58 30.44 -8.03
CA VAL A 468 6.50 31.25 -8.66
C VAL A 468 5.36 30.36 -9.20
N ILE A 469 5.71 29.22 -9.78
CA ILE A 469 4.72 28.28 -10.31
C ILE A 469 3.93 27.65 -9.15
N GLU A 470 4.59 27.28 -8.05
CA GLU A 470 3.96 26.70 -6.87
C GLU A 470 2.96 27.68 -6.25
N GLU A 471 3.36 28.94 -6.04
CA GLU A 471 2.47 30.01 -5.55
C GLU A 471 1.25 30.22 -6.44
N PHE A 472 1.43 30.17 -7.77
CA PHE A 472 0.32 30.31 -8.72
C PHE A 472 -0.71 29.19 -8.58
N PHE A 473 -0.25 27.94 -8.51
CA PHE A 473 -1.15 26.78 -8.43
C PHE A 473 -1.78 26.60 -7.06
N GLU A 474 -1.12 27.01 -5.98
CA GLU A 474 -1.73 27.10 -4.65
C GLU A 474 -2.89 28.10 -4.63
N LYS A 475 -2.69 29.26 -5.24
CA LYS A 475 -3.73 30.32 -5.34
C LYS A 475 -4.95 29.85 -6.16
N GLU A 476 -4.73 29.07 -7.21
CA GLU A 476 -5.76 28.58 -8.12
C GLU A 476 -6.39 27.25 -7.67
N ARG A 477 -5.90 26.61 -6.58
CA ARG A 477 -6.32 25.28 -6.10
C ARG A 477 -6.24 24.16 -7.15
N LYS A 478 -5.31 24.23 -8.09
CA LYS A 478 -5.14 23.28 -9.21
C LYS A 478 -3.88 22.41 -9.05
N PHE A 479 -3.75 21.76 -7.92
CA PHE A 479 -2.54 21.01 -7.53
C PHE A 479 -2.19 19.86 -8.49
N ASP A 480 -3.18 19.17 -9.06
CA ASP A 480 -2.95 18.06 -10.01
C ASP A 480 -2.26 18.52 -11.30
N ILE A 481 -2.56 19.77 -11.74
CA ILE A 481 -1.92 20.38 -12.91
C ILE A 481 -0.48 20.78 -12.56
N PHE A 482 -0.24 21.27 -11.36
CA PHE A 482 1.10 21.61 -10.88
C PHE A 482 2.05 20.41 -10.90
N ILE A 483 1.63 19.25 -10.41
CA ILE A 483 2.44 18.03 -10.39
C ILE A 483 2.86 17.63 -11.81
N LYS A 484 1.92 17.66 -12.77
CA LYS A 484 2.20 17.36 -14.18
C LYS A 484 3.16 18.38 -14.80
N LEU A 485 2.96 19.66 -14.55
CA LEU A 485 3.81 20.73 -15.06
C LEU A 485 5.22 20.67 -14.46
N ARG A 486 5.34 20.39 -13.16
CA ARG A 486 6.63 20.18 -12.48
C ARG A 486 7.44 19.04 -13.10
N ALA A 487 6.79 17.92 -13.40
CA ALA A 487 7.43 16.79 -14.06
C ALA A 487 7.90 17.14 -15.49
N TYR A 488 7.10 17.91 -16.23
CA TYR A 488 7.43 18.35 -17.57
C TYR A 488 8.60 19.34 -17.58
N ILE A 489 8.57 20.35 -16.71
CA ILE A 489 9.64 21.37 -16.58
C ILE A 489 10.96 20.72 -16.16
N LYS A 490 10.90 19.73 -15.24
CA LYS A 490 12.09 19.01 -14.80
C LYS A 490 12.79 18.24 -15.93
N ARG A 491 12.04 17.70 -16.90
CA ARG A 491 12.61 17.08 -18.11
C ARG A 491 13.34 18.12 -18.98
N PHE A 492 12.78 19.32 -19.08
CA PHE A 492 13.34 20.39 -19.92
C PHE A 492 14.66 20.96 -19.38
N PHE A 493 14.89 20.94 -18.09
CA PHE A 493 16.12 21.47 -17.48
C PHE A 493 17.18 20.37 -17.17
N ASN A 494 16.88 19.10 -17.38
CA ASN A 494 17.84 17.99 -17.22
C ASN A 494 18.46 17.54 -18.55
N ASP A 495 18.01 18.06 -19.69
CA ASP A 495 18.64 17.99 -21.01
C ASP A 495 19.50 19.27 -21.24
#